data_ef6cfda37552602aeda63cfc99216add
#
_entry.id   ef6cfda37552602aeda63cfc99216add
#
_cell.length_a   1.000
_cell.length_b   1.000
_cell.length_c   1.000
_cell.angle_alpha   90.00
_cell.angle_beta   90.00
_cell.angle_gamma   90.00
#
_symmetry.space_group_name_H-M   'P 1'
#
loop_
_entity.id
_entity.type
_entity.pdbx_description
1 polymer ?
#
loop_
_entity_poly.entity_id
_entity_poly.type
_entity_poly.pdbx_seq_one_letter_code
_entity_poly.pdbx_strand_id
1 'polypeptide(L)'
;RVAKLENQVGNVKVTGNYRLRYRGSELKNDTYAYGKHSSFDYRARVIFNAKVNDKTDAVVRIQGSSEFGNSNATQGKINLAYVDHHFGKDTTLRVGRQLYTPGLGLMYDDLVDGARLMYKHGKLDVSASYGYWLGGAPTYQTRENTVTAAMVEVKGKLNKHVTLGGMYGRFHDGKLYQGQDVDALTGKQVKSFIDSPYKNIWGLNTNMNFNRWNVFGEWLTAPGVSDSHAWMASLGYGNYDIKKAHTY
;
A
#
# COMPACT_ATOMS: atom_id res chain seq x y z
N ARG A 1 21.35 -28.86 6.36
CA ARG A 1 20.84 -29.33 5.06
C ARG A 1 19.34 -29.58 5.10
N VAL A 2 18.79 -30.16 6.17
CA VAL A 2 17.35 -30.47 6.30
C VAL A 2 16.50 -29.20 6.37
N ALA A 3 16.88 -28.20 7.15
CA ALA A 3 16.15 -26.94 7.28
C ALA A 3 16.03 -26.14 5.97
N LYS A 4 16.94 -26.33 5.02
CA LYS A 4 16.90 -25.69 3.71
C LYS A 4 15.96 -26.41 2.73
N LEU A 5 15.67 -27.68 2.97
CA LEU A 5 14.71 -28.50 2.21
C LEU A 5 13.27 -28.26 2.69
N GLU A 6 13.07 -27.94 3.96
CA GLU A 6 11.75 -27.67 4.55
C GLU A 6 11.08 -26.40 4.01
N ASN A 7 11.87 -25.44 3.50
CA ASN A 7 11.35 -24.18 2.95
C ASN A 7 11.11 -24.19 1.43
N GLN A 8 11.36 -25.29 0.75
CA GLN A 8 11.25 -25.36 -0.70
C GLN A 8 10.69 -26.72 -1.14
N VAL A 9 9.52 -26.69 -1.75
CA VAL A 9 8.90 -27.86 -2.40
C VAL A 9 8.96 -27.64 -3.90
N GLY A 10 9.92 -28.31 -4.57
CA GLY A 10 10.16 -28.12 -6.01
C GLY A 10 10.53 -26.67 -6.35
N ASN A 11 9.73 -26.01 -7.17
CA ASN A 11 9.92 -24.62 -7.61
C ASN A 11 9.32 -23.59 -6.64
N VAL A 12 8.75 -24.00 -5.51
CA VAL A 12 8.02 -23.13 -4.59
C VAL A 12 8.82 -22.93 -3.30
N LYS A 13 9.13 -21.68 -2.99
CA LYS A 13 9.66 -21.25 -1.70
C LYS A 13 8.53 -20.74 -0.82
N VAL A 14 8.35 -21.34 0.34
CA VAL A 14 7.36 -20.91 1.33
C VAL A 14 8.04 -20.08 2.41
N THR A 15 7.49 -18.90 2.69
CA THR A 15 7.93 -18.01 3.76
C THR A 15 6.71 -17.51 4.54
N GLY A 16 6.94 -16.95 5.72
CA GLY A 16 5.83 -16.41 6.50
C GLY A 16 6.27 -15.41 7.53
N ASN A 17 5.32 -14.68 8.05
CA ASN A 17 5.51 -13.83 9.21
C ASN A 17 4.27 -13.87 10.12
N TYR A 18 4.53 -13.63 11.40
CA TYR A 18 3.51 -13.53 12.42
C TYR A 18 3.68 -12.22 13.17
N ARG A 19 2.60 -11.55 13.49
CA ARG A 19 2.58 -10.34 14.31
C ARG A 19 1.60 -10.48 15.44
N LEU A 20 2.05 -10.17 16.65
CA LEU A 20 1.21 -9.88 17.81
C LEU A 20 1.26 -8.38 18.05
N ARG A 21 0.13 -7.77 18.36
CA ARG A 21 0.06 -6.34 18.63
C ARG A 21 -0.96 -6.06 19.73
N TYR A 22 -0.49 -5.38 20.75
CA TYR A 22 -1.34 -4.72 21.74
C TYR A 22 -1.49 -3.24 21.37
N ARG A 23 -2.69 -2.73 21.44
CA ARG A 23 -2.99 -1.30 21.29
C ARG A 23 -3.85 -0.87 22.44
N GLY A 24 -3.44 0.20 23.12
CA GLY A 24 -4.25 0.91 24.10
C GLY A 24 -4.52 2.32 23.60
N SER A 25 -5.73 2.79 23.70
CA SER A 25 -6.11 4.17 23.41
C SER A 25 -7.04 4.69 24.47
N GLU A 26 -6.86 5.95 24.84
CA GLU A 26 -7.76 6.70 25.69
C GLU A 26 -8.20 7.93 24.90
N LEU A 27 -9.47 7.97 24.53
CA LEU A 27 -10.06 9.14 23.90
C LEU A 27 -10.72 9.99 24.99
N LYS A 28 -10.19 11.18 25.20
CA LYS A 28 -10.81 12.21 26.00
C LYS A 28 -11.55 13.15 25.06
N ASN A 29 -12.87 13.15 25.12
CA ASN A 29 -13.69 14.12 24.44
C ASN A 29 -14.66 14.70 25.48
N ASP A 30 -14.75 16.02 25.56
CA ASP A 30 -15.59 16.74 26.51
C ASP A 30 -17.10 16.48 26.34
N THR A 31 -17.50 15.90 25.19
CA THR A 31 -18.91 15.68 24.87
C THR A 31 -19.34 14.23 25.00
N TYR A 32 -18.42 13.26 24.91
CA TYR A 32 -18.73 11.83 25.05
C TYR A 32 -17.64 11.14 25.87
N ALA A 33 -18.02 10.57 27.00
CA ALA A 33 -17.13 9.74 27.82
C ALA A 33 -16.81 8.43 27.07
N TYR A 34 -15.91 8.45 26.12
CA TYR A 34 -15.34 7.24 25.56
C TYR A 34 -14.25 6.72 26.49
N GLY A 35 -14.52 5.56 27.06
CA GLY A 35 -13.59 4.91 27.97
C GLY A 35 -12.28 4.48 27.32
N LYS A 36 -11.39 3.96 28.13
CA LYS A 36 -10.17 3.29 27.67
C LYS A 36 -10.53 2.10 26.81
N HIS A 37 -9.98 2.06 25.62
CA HIS A 37 -10.10 0.93 24.72
C HIS A 37 -8.75 0.24 24.55
N SER A 38 -8.71 -1.06 24.75
CA SER A 38 -7.52 -1.86 24.47
C SER A 38 -7.89 -3.04 23.56
N SER A 39 -7.02 -3.32 22.61
CA SER A 39 -7.15 -4.48 21.76
C SER A 39 -5.84 -5.26 21.66
N PHE A 40 -5.94 -6.57 21.61
CA PHE A 40 -4.82 -7.44 21.36
C PHE A 40 -5.12 -8.24 20.08
N ASP A 41 -4.36 -7.97 19.02
CA ASP A 41 -4.57 -8.59 17.72
C ASP A 41 -3.38 -9.44 17.27
N TYR A 42 -3.67 -10.44 16.44
CA TYR A 42 -2.66 -11.19 15.74
C TYR A 42 -2.89 -11.18 14.23
N ARG A 43 -1.81 -11.36 13.49
CA ARG A 43 -1.81 -11.54 12.05
C ARG A 43 -0.79 -12.59 11.64
N ALA A 44 -1.25 -13.61 10.93
CA ALA A 44 -0.42 -14.61 10.29
C ALA A 44 -0.43 -14.44 8.78
N ARG A 45 0.74 -14.56 8.14
CA ARG A 45 0.90 -14.53 6.68
C ARG A 45 1.75 -15.70 6.23
N VAL A 46 1.32 -16.36 5.16
CA VAL A 46 2.10 -17.38 4.44
C VAL A 46 2.24 -16.92 3.01
N ILE A 47 3.45 -16.93 2.49
CA ILE A 47 3.80 -16.42 1.16
C ILE A 47 4.43 -17.58 0.39
N PHE A 48 3.84 -17.90 -0.75
CA PHE A 48 4.32 -18.86 -1.73
C PHE A 48 4.97 -18.09 -2.87
N ASN A 49 6.26 -18.31 -3.09
CA ASN A 49 7.00 -17.74 -4.21
C ASN A 49 7.38 -18.90 -5.13
N ALA A 50 6.78 -18.95 -6.31
CA ALA A 50 7.00 -19.99 -7.29
C ALA A 50 7.82 -19.47 -8.47
N LYS A 51 8.90 -20.14 -8.80
CA LYS A 51 9.62 -19.91 -10.04
C LYS A 51 8.94 -20.72 -11.14
N VAL A 52 8.13 -20.06 -11.99
CA VAL A 52 7.38 -20.72 -13.07
C VAL A 52 8.32 -21.15 -14.20
N ASN A 53 9.23 -20.26 -14.59
CA ASN A 53 10.32 -20.51 -15.53
C ASN A 53 11.43 -19.46 -15.31
N ASP A 54 12.45 -19.43 -16.18
CA ASP A 54 13.60 -18.52 -16.02
C ASP A 54 13.27 -17.04 -16.12
N LYS A 55 12.10 -16.69 -16.66
CA LYS A 55 11.65 -15.31 -16.85
C LYS A 55 10.37 -14.98 -16.09
N THR A 56 9.80 -15.94 -15.37
CA THR A 56 8.46 -15.75 -14.78
C THR A 56 8.42 -16.29 -13.37
N ASP A 57 8.05 -15.43 -12.44
CA ASP A 57 7.79 -15.76 -11.05
C ASP A 57 6.32 -15.53 -10.71
N ALA A 58 5.76 -16.32 -9.80
CA ALA A 58 4.42 -16.15 -9.28
C ALA A 58 4.46 -16.04 -7.77
N VAL A 59 3.63 -15.16 -7.22
CA VAL A 59 3.53 -14.92 -5.76
C VAL A 59 2.09 -15.02 -5.32
N VAL A 60 1.84 -15.84 -4.30
CA VAL A 60 0.55 -15.90 -3.61
C VAL A 60 0.79 -15.69 -2.11
N ARG A 61 0.03 -14.81 -1.49
CA ARG A 61 0.06 -14.60 -0.04
C ARG A 61 -1.32 -14.82 0.56
N ILE A 62 -1.38 -15.71 1.54
CA ILE A 62 -2.55 -15.93 2.39
C ILE A 62 -2.34 -15.16 3.69
N GLN A 63 -3.34 -14.42 4.13
CA GLN A 63 -3.30 -13.68 5.38
C GLN A 63 -4.55 -13.98 6.21
N GLY A 64 -4.36 -14.30 7.47
CA GLY A 64 -5.40 -14.33 8.50
C GLY A 64 -5.08 -13.34 9.62
N SER A 65 -6.10 -12.70 10.17
CA SER A 65 -5.96 -11.82 11.34
C SER A 65 -7.24 -11.81 12.16
N SER A 66 -7.10 -11.71 13.48
CA SER A 66 -8.22 -11.57 14.40
C SER A 66 -7.77 -10.88 15.69
N GLU A 67 -8.72 -10.44 16.49
CA GLU A 67 -8.49 -10.01 17.86
C GLU A 67 -8.63 -11.18 18.83
N PHE A 68 -7.84 -11.17 19.88
CA PHE A 68 -7.99 -12.15 20.97
C PHE A 68 -9.34 -11.96 21.67
N GLY A 69 -9.99 -13.08 21.98
CA GLY A 69 -11.35 -13.07 22.57
C GLY A 69 -12.47 -12.95 21.53
N ASN A 70 -12.17 -12.77 20.26
CA ASN A 70 -13.17 -12.83 19.20
C ASN A 70 -13.53 -14.31 18.94
N SER A 71 -14.82 -14.63 19.12
CA SER A 71 -15.36 -16.00 18.94
C SER A 71 -15.48 -16.41 17.47
N ASN A 72 -15.39 -15.46 16.53
CA ASN A 72 -15.47 -15.76 15.11
C ASN A 72 -14.18 -16.42 14.63
N ALA A 73 -14.33 -17.48 13.84
CA ALA A 73 -13.18 -18.15 13.23
C ALA A 73 -12.40 -17.19 12.33
N THR A 74 -11.06 -17.21 12.47
CA THR A 74 -10.17 -16.45 11.60
C THR A 74 -10.23 -17.03 10.20
N GLN A 75 -10.68 -16.22 9.23
CA GLN A 75 -10.66 -16.59 7.83
C GLN A 75 -9.34 -16.19 7.18
N GLY A 76 -8.72 -17.14 6.49
CA GLY A 76 -7.59 -16.88 5.62
C GLY A 76 -8.07 -16.25 4.29
N LYS A 77 -7.49 -15.12 3.90
CA LYS A 77 -7.78 -14.45 2.62
C LYS A 77 -6.54 -14.40 1.75
N ILE A 78 -6.70 -14.66 0.45
CA ILE A 78 -5.66 -14.39 -0.53
C ILE A 78 -5.61 -12.87 -0.72
N ASN A 79 -4.55 -12.25 -0.26
CA ASN A 79 -4.38 -10.80 -0.36
C ASN A 79 -3.25 -10.35 -1.27
N LEU A 80 -2.41 -11.27 -1.78
CA LEU A 80 -1.55 -11.06 -2.94
C LEU A 80 -1.70 -12.26 -3.87
N ALA A 81 -1.81 -12.01 -5.16
CA ALA A 81 -1.82 -13.03 -6.20
C ALA A 81 -1.38 -12.37 -7.52
N TYR A 82 -0.11 -12.46 -7.85
CA TYR A 82 0.43 -11.82 -9.04
C TYR A 82 1.52 -12.67 -9.69
N VAL A 83 1.77 -12.36 -10.96
CA VAL A 83 2.85 -12.92 -11.76
C VAL A 83 3.77 -11.79 -12.18
N ASP A 84 5.08 -12.00 -12.05
CA ASP A 84 6.15 -11.16 -12.58
C ASP A 84 6.74 -11.82 -13.83
N HIS A 85 6.74 -11.09 -14.94
CA HIS A 85 7.45 -11.49 -16.14
C HIS A 85 8.61 -10.54 -16.43
N HIS A 86 9.82 -11.08 -16.55
CA HIS A 86 11.06 -10.35 -16.73
C HIS A 86 11.45 -10.27 -18.20
N PHE A 87 11.47 -9.05 -18.76
CA PHE A 87 11.98 -8.75 -20.09
C PHE A 87 13.44 -8.29 -19.96
N GLY A 88 14.36 -9.27 -19.89
CA GLY A 88 15.76 -8.98 -19.65
C GLY A 88 16.06 -8.65 -18.19
N LYS A 89 17.06 -7.79 -17.96
CA LYS A 89 17.56 -7.46 -16.61
C LYS A 89 16.82 -6.31 -15.94
N ASP A 90 16.30 -5.39 -16.74
CA ASP A 90 15.90 -4.08 -16.29
C ASP A 90 14.36 -3.89 -16.28
N THR A 91 13.62 -4.73 -17.00
CA THR A 91 12.18 -4.55 -17.19
C THR A 91 11.40 -5.73 -16.62
N THR A 92 10.38 -5.42 -15.81
CA THR A 92 9.45 -6.41 -15.24
C THR A 92 8.02 -5.95 -15.44
N LEU A 93 7.18 -6.81 -15.96
CA LEU A 93 5.73 -6.64 -15.97
C LEU A 93 5.13 -7.49 -14.84
N ARG A 94 4.43 -6.84 -13.94
CA ARG A 94 3.64 -7.48 -12.88
C ARG A 94 2.17 -7.38 -13.20
N VAL A 95 1.46 -8.51 -13.10
CA VAL A 95 0.00 -8.56 -13.33
C VAL A 95 -0.66 -9.33 -12.19
N GLY A 96 -1.74 -8.78 -11.65
CA GLY A 96 -2.55 -9.39 -10.60
C GLY A 96 -2.71 -8.50 -9.37
N ARG A 97 -3.14 -9.11 -8.25
CA ARG A 97 -3.32 -8.43 -6.96
C ARG A 97 -1.97 -8.22 -6.28
N GLN A 98 -1.59 -6.98 -6.12
CA GLN A 98 -0.28 -6.58 -5.61
C GLN A 98 -0.39 -5.43 -4.60
N LEU A 99 0.59 -5.34 -3.70
CA LEU A 99 0.77 -4.14 -2.88
C LEU A 99 1.38 -3.03 -3.73
N TYR A 100 0.83 -1.85 -3.63
CA TYR A 100 1.33 -0.68 -4.33
C TYR A 100 1.41 0.54 -3.42
N THR A 101 2.57 1.16 -3.38
CA THR A 101 2.88 2.32 -2.56
C THR A 101 3.56 3.35 -3.46
N PRO A 102 2.79 4.17 -4.19
CA PRO A 102 3.36 5.23 -5.02
C PRO A 102 4.04 6.29 -4.15
N GLY A 103 5.14 6.84 -4.65
CA GLY A 103 5.93 7.81 -3.91
C GLY A 103 6.54 7.23 -2.64
N LEU A 104 6.18 7.82 -1.50
CA LEU A 104 6.53 7.37 -0.15
C LEU A 104 5.29 6.89 0.65
N GLY A 105 4.13 6.82 -0.01
CA GLY A 105 2.90 6.29 0.57
C GLY A 105 1.95 7.32 1.16
N LEU A 106 2.19 8.61 0.97
CA LEU A 106 1.29 9.65 1.45
C LEU A 106 -0.09 9.55 0.81
N MET A 107 -0.14 9.23 -0.50
CA MET A 107 -1.39 9.09 -1.22
C MET A 107 -2.03 7.73 -1.03
N TYR A 108 -1.23 6.66 -1.04
CA TYR A 108 -1.71 5.28 -1.09
C TYR A 108 -0.67 4.28 -0.59
N ASP A 109 -1.10 3.33 0.22
CA ASP A 109 -0.29 2.17 0.65
C ASP A 109 -1.22 0.96 0.87
N ASP A 110 -1.74 0.40 -0.23
CA ASP A 110 -2.66 -0.75 -0.15
C ASP A 110 -2.62 -1.59 -1.45
N LEU A 111 -3.63 -2.43 -1.64
CA LEU A 111 -3.73 -3.40 -2.70
C LEU A 111 -4.31 -2.82 -3.99
N VAL A 112 -3.72 -3.21 -5.11
CA VAL A 112 -4.19 -2.91 -6.46
C VAL A 112 -4.35 -4.21 -7.23
N ASP A 113 -5.48 -4.35 -7.95
CA ASP A 113 -5.69 -5.39 -8.95
C ASP A 113 -5.43 -4.79 -10.33
N GLY A 114 -4.31 -5.16 -10.95
CA GLY A 114 -3.94 -4.54 -12.22
C GLY A 114 -2.59 -4.98 -12.76
N ALA A 115 -2.10 -4.19 -13.71
CA ALA A 115 -0.79 -4.37 -14.31
C ALA A 115 0.15 -3.23 -13.94
N ARG A 116 1.43 -3.55 -13.72
CA ARG A 116 2.51 -2.58 -13.48
C ARG A 116 3.73 -2.97 -14.28
N LEU A 117 4.16 -2.08 -15.17
CA LEU A 117 5.43 -2.17 -15.88
C LEU A 117 6.47 -1.39 -15.10
N MET A 118 7.58 -2.03 -14.77
CA MET A 118 8.68 -1.47 -14.00
C MET A 118 9.97 -1.56 -14.82
N TYR A 119 10.68 -0.44 -14.92
CA TYR A 119 11.99 -0.35 -15.56
C TYR A 119 13.00 0.21 -14.58
N LYS A 120 14.09 -0.50 -14.37
CA LYS A 120 15.13 -0.09 -13.45
C LYS A 120 16.51 -0.29 -14.08
N HIS A 121 17.16 0.81 -14.39
CA HIS A 121 18.51 0.80 -14.98
C HIS A 121 19.41 1.84 -14.31
N GLY A 122 20.55 1.39 -13.77
CA GLY A 122 21.51 2.26 -13.11
C GLY A 122 20.90 3.06 -11.95
N LYS A 123 20.78 4.35 -12.13
CA LYS A 123 20.23 5.30 -11.15
C LYS A 123 18.76 5.63 -11.37
N LEU A 124 18.16 5.15 -12.44
CA LEU A 124 16.79 5.45 -12.86
C LEU A 124 15.87 4.28 -12.53
N ASP A 125 14.71 4.59 -11.96
CA ASP A 125 13.61 3.67 -11.70
C ASP A 125 12.33 4.33 -12.22
N VAL A 126 11.67 3.69 -13.18
CA VAL A 126 10.43 4.18 -13.80
C VAL A 126 9.39 3.11 -13.70
N SER A 127 8.17 3.48 -13.35
CA SER A 127 7.05 2.55 -13.43
C SER A 127 5.80 3.19 -13.99
N ALA A 128 5.02 2.39 -14.72
CA ALA A 128 3.68 2.73 -15.16
C ALA A 128 2.73 1.63 -14.73
N SER A 129 1.56 1.99 -14.21
CA SER A 129 0.55 1.03 -13.75
C SER A 129 -0.85 1.45 -14.14
N TYR A 130 -1.72 0.46 -14.29
CA TYR A 130 -3.15 0.64 -14.47
C TYR A 130 -3.91 -0.48 -13.75
N GLY A 131 -4.98 -0.14 -13.04
CA GLY A 131 -5.78 -1.14 -12.36
C GLY A 131 -6.81 -0.57 -11.41
N TYR A 132 -7.46 -1.48 -10.69
CA TYR A 132 -8.45 -1.19 -9.64
C TYR A 132 -7.74 -0.96 -8.31
N TRP A 133 -7.98 0.17 -7.69
CA TRP A 133 -7.45 0.54 -6.38
C TRP A 133 -8.42 0.11 -5.30
N LEU A 134 -8.02 -0.87 -4.47
CA LEU A 134 -8.95 -1.63 -3.61
C LEU A 134 -9.24 -1.01 -2.25
N GLY A 135 -8.54 0.01 -1.84
CA GLY A 135 -8.79 0.68 -0.56
C GLY A 135 -7.94 1.93 -0.43
N GLY A 136 -8.26 2.82 0.50
CA GLY A 136 -7.42 3.97 0.85
C GLY A 136 -7.09 4.96 -0.27
N ALA A 137 -7.68 4.83 -1.44
CA ALA A 137 -7.50 5.78 -2.53
C ALA A 137 -8.06 7.16 -2.14
N PRO A 138 -7.63 8.27 -2.77
CA PRO A 138 -8.15 9.61 -2.48
C PRO A 138 -9.62 9.79 -2.90
N THR A 139 -10.31 8.69 -3.07
CA THR A 139 -11.72 8.62 -3.46
C THR A 139 -12.39 7.47 -2.72
N TYR A 140 -13.68 7.59 -2.48
CA TYR A 140 -14.45 6.56 -1.80
C TYR A 140 -14.89 5.48 -2.79
N GLN A 141 -14.75 4.20 -2.41
CA GLN A 141 -15.27 3.08 -3.18
C GLN A 141 -16.67 2.69 -2.70
N THR A 142 -17.56 2.44 -3.62
CA THR A 142 -18.85 1.81 -3.36
C THR A 142 -18.85 0.38 -3.89
N ARG A 143 -19.86 -0.44 -3.53
CA ARG A 143 -20.03 -1.78 -4.12
C ARG A 143 -20.23 -1.74 -5.65
N GLU A 144 -20.76 -0.63 -6.16
CA GLU A 144 -21.12 -0.44 -7.56
C GLU A 144 -20.04 0.27 -8.38
N ASN A 145 -19.12 1.00 -7.71
CA ASN A 145 -18.09 1.79 -8.37
C ASN A 145 -16.72 1.44 -7.81
N THR A 146 -15.93 0.77 -8.60
CA THR A 146 -14.50 0.53 -8.34
C THR A 146 -13.67 1.66 -8.90
N VAL A 147 -12.80 2.24 -8.09
CA VAL A 147 -11.85 3.26 -8.54
C VAL A 147 -10.78 2.62 -9.38
N THR A 148 -10.61 3.09 -10.63
CA THR A 148 -9.48 2.73 -11.46
C THR A 148 -8.50 3.90 -11.55
N ALA A 149 -7.21 3.60 -11.66
CA ALA A 149 -6.21 4.63 -11.89
C ALA A 149 -5.10 4.16 -12.82
N ALA A 150 -4.65 5.11 -13.65
CA ALA A 150 -3.36 5.06 -14.33
C ALA A 150 -2.35 5.85 -13.49
N MET A 151 -1.16 5.28 -13.25
CA MET A 151 -0.10 5.92 -12.48
C MET A 151 1.22 5.79 -13.21
N VAL A 152 2.01 6.87 -13.20
CA VAL A 152 3.39 6.89 -13.67
C VAL A 152 4.26 7.44 -12.54
N GLU A 153 5.38 6.78 -12.29
CA GLU A 153 6.39 7.20 -11.33
C GLU A 153 7.76 7.20 -11.97
N VAL A 154 8.58 8.19 -11.61
CA VAL A 154 10.00 8.26 -11.98
C VAL A 154 10.78 8.56 -10.72
N LYS A 155 11.81 7.77 -10.43
CA LYS A 155 12.76 7.98 -9.32
C LYS A 155 14.17 8.00 -9.85
N GLY A 156 14.95 8.99 -9.46
CA GLY A 156 16.34 9.16 -9.86
C GLY A 156 17.26 9.30 -8.65
N LYS A 157 18.32 8.48 -8.59
CA LYS A 157 19.40 8.66 -7.62
C LYS A 157 20.37 9.73 -8.13
N LEU A 158 20.36 10.92 -7.55
CA LEU A 158 21.30 11.97 -7.89
C LEU A 158 22.71 11.59 -7.50
N ASN A 159 22.86 11.03 -6.30
CA ASN A 159 24.12 10.50 -5.78
C ASN A 159 23.82 9.37 -4.79
N LYS A 160 24.85 8.91 -4.03
CA LYS A 160 24.69 7.84 -3.03
C LYS A 160 23.80 8.21 -1.86
N HIS A 161 23.51 9.49 -1.66
CA HIS A 161 22.77 9.99 -0.50
C HIS A 161 21.36 10.48 -0.85
N VAL A 162 21.11 10.93 -2.09
CA VAL A 162 19.90 11.65 -2.46
C VAL A 162 19.17 10.94 -3.60
N THR A 163 17.93 10.62 -3.37
CA THR A 163 16.97 10.14 -4.37
C THR A 163 15.83 11.14 -4.48
N LEU A 164 15.50 11.54 -5.70
CA LEU A 164 14.32 12.34 -6.02
C LEU A 164 13.32 11.49 -6.80
N GLY A 165 12.05 11.77 -6.61
CA GLY A 165 10.97 11.13 -7.34
C GLY A 165 9.87 12.10 -7.73
N GLY A 166 9.20 11.77 -8.81
CA GLY A 166 7.98 12.42 -9.25
C GLY A 166 6.95 11.37 -9.63
N MET A 167 5.68 11.70 -9.46
CA MET A 167 4.58 10.83 -9.85
C MET A 167 3.41 11.62 -10.40
N TYR A 168 2.65 10.96 -11.26
CA TYR A 168 1.38 11.43 -11.78
C TYR A 168 0.38 10.29 -11.77
N GLY A 169 -0.80 10.57 -11.24
CA GLY A 169 -1.93 9.64 -11.21
C GLY A 169 -3.17 10.25 -11.83
N ARG A 170 -3.89 9.46 -12.63
CA ARG A 170 -5.20 9.79 -13.16
C ARG A 170 -6.21 8.76 -12.68
N PHE A 171 -7.22 9.24 -11.93
CA PHE A 171 -8.26 8.43 -11.31
C PHE A 171 -9.57 8.54 -12.09
N HIS A 172 -10.27 7.41 -12.21
CA HIS A 172 -11.58 7.29 -12.84
C HIS A 172 -12.57 6.67 -11.85
N ASP A 173 -13.83 7.03 -12.00
CA ASP A 173 -14.97 6.45 -11.27
C ASP A 173 -14.91 6.61 -9.72
N GLY A 174 -14.08 7.53 -9.25
CA GLY A 174 -13.99 7.85 -7.83
C GLY A 174 -15.22 8.62 -7.34
N LYS A 175 -15.66 8.28 -6.12
CA LYS A 175 -16.76 8.95 -5.43
C LYS A 175 -16.30 9.52 -4.09
N LEU A 176 -16.90 10.63 -3.67
CA LEU A 176 -16.77 11.15 -2.31
C LEU A 176 -18.07 10.94 -1.56
N TYR A 177 -17.98 10.52 -0.31
CA TYR A 177 -19.13 10.41 0.57
C TYR A 177 -19.63 11.81 0.95
N GLN A 178 -20.90 12.12 0.67
CA GLN A 178 -21.50 13.42 0.94
C GLN A 178 -22.36 13.40 2.21
N GLY A 179 -22.86 12.25 2.60
CA GLY A 179 -23.75 12.13 3.75
C GLY A 179 -24.75 10.97 3.61
N GLN A 180 -25.79 11.05 4.40
CA GLN A 180 -26.95 10.16 4.31
C GLN A 180 -28.14 10.94 3.79
N ASP A 181 -28.78 10.44 2.74
CA ASP A 181 -30.05 10.91 2.22
C ASP A 181 -31.17 9.94 2.58
N VAL A 182 -32.40 10.38 2.44
CA VAL A 182 -33.57 9.51 2.58
C VAL A 182 -34.08 9.21 1.17
N ASP A 183 -34.13 7.93 0.84
CA ASP A 183 -34.73 7.46 -0.42
C ASP A 183 -36.21 7.82 -0.43
N ALA A 184 -36.61 8.62 -1.40
CA ALA A 184 -37.95 9.18 -1.49
C ALA A 184 -39.05 8.13 -1.70
N LEU A 185 -38.72 6.95 -2.24
CA LEU A 185 -39.67 5.87 -2.51
C LEU A 185 -39.81 4.91 -1.32
N THR A 186 -38.69 4.63 -0.65
CA THR A 186 -38.65 3.61 0.41
C THR A 186 -38.60 4.17 1.82
N GLY A 187 -38.33 5.47 1.99
CA GLY A 187 -38.11 6.13 3.28
C GLY A 187 -36.85 5.67 4.01
N LYS A 188 -36.01 4.86 3.39
CA LYS A 188 -34.78 4.33 4.00
C LYS A 188 -33.62 5.30 3.86
N GLN A 189 -32.76 5.33 4.88
CA GLN A 189 -31.50 6.07 4.79
C GLN A 189 -30.57 5.37 3.79
N VAL A 190 -30.14 6.15 2.79
CA VAL A 190 -29.16 5.73 1.76
C VAL A 190 -27.92 6.62 1.82
N LYS A 191 -26.76 6.05 1.55
CA LYS A 191 -25.53 6.83 1.47
C LYS A 191 -25.51 7.64 0.18
N SER A 192 -25.30 8.94 0.31
CA SER A 192 -25.16 9.85 -0.82
C SER A 192 -23.69 10.01 -1.23
N PHE A 193 -23.42 10.01 -2.52
CA PHE A 193 -22.08 10.14 -3.10
C PHE A 193 -22.11 11.12 -4.27
N ILE A 194 -21.03 11.91 -4.36
CA ILE A 194 -20.76 12.77 -5.51
C ILE A 194 -19.51 12.29 -6.24
N ASP A 195 -19.34 12.68 -7.48
CA ASP A 195 -18.12 12.41 -8.24
C ASP A 195 -16.92 13.06 -7.57
N SER A 196 -15.84 12.32 -7.45
CA SER A 196 -14.61 12.85 -6.90
C SER A 196 -14.00 13.91 -7.83
N PRO A 197 -13.65 15.09 -7.32
CA PRO A 197 -12.90 16.08 -8.08
C PRO A 197 -11.42 15.70 -8.23
N TYR A 198 -10.91 14.76 -7.43
CA TYR A 198 -9.50 14.33 -7.43
C TYR A 198 -9.21 13.39 -8.59
N LYS A 199 -9.37 13.89 -9.83
CA LYS A 199 -9.15 13.09 -11.05
C LYS A 199 -7.67 12.99 -11.43
N ASN A 200 -6.90 14.03 -11.15
CA ASN A 200 -5.47 14.07 -11.45
C ASN A 200 -4.69 14.45 -10.20
N ILE A 201 -3.64 13.70 -9.89
CA ILE A 201 -2.78 13.96 -8.75
C ILE A 201 -1.33 13.95 -9.20
N TRP A 202 -0.59 14.99 -8.82
CA TRP A 202 0.85 15.11 -9.01
C TRP A 202 1.55 14.98 -7.67
N GLY A 203 2.71 14.38 -7.66
CA GLY A 203 3.53 14.24 -6.48
C GLY A 203 5.01 14.41 -6.75
N LEU A 204 5.70 14.95 -5.76
CA LEU A 204 7.16 15.01 -5.70
C LEU A 204 7.61 14.41 -4.38
N ASN A 205 8.68 13.64 -4.40
CA ASN A 205 9.23 13.05 -3.19
C ASN A 205 10.74 13.07 -3.18
N THR A 206 11.32 13.03 -2.00
CA THR A 206 12.76 12.94 -1.79
C THR A 206 13.08 11.99 -0.65
N ASN A 207 14.18 11.28 -0.78
CA ASN A 207 14.79 10.50 0.29
C ASN A 207 16.29 10.81 0.33
N MET A 208 16.76 11.24 1.50
CA MET A 208 18.14 11.64 1.74
C MET A 208 18.71 10.85 2.91
N ASN A 209 19.85 10.21 2.69
CA ASN A 209 20.54 9.40 3.70
C ASN A 209 21.99 9.89 3.88
N PHE A 210 22.28 10.50 5.02
CA PHE A 210 23.61 11.01 5.38
C PHE A 210 24.11 10.33 6.65
N ASN A 211 24.93 9.29 6.54
CA ASN A 211 25.42 8.48 7.67
C ASN A 211 24.26 7.94 8.53
N ARG A 212 24.04 8.58 9.69
CA ARG A 212 22.98 8.22 10.64
C ARG A 212 21.71 9.04 10.47
N TRP A 213 21.70 10.06 9.59
CA TRP A 213 20.54 10.89 9.34
C TRP A 213 19.76 10.37 8.12
N ASN A 214 18.46 10.25 8.31
CA ASN A 214 17.53 9.97 7.24
C ASN A 214 16.48 11.08 7.19
N VAL A 215 16.35 11.70 6.03
CA VAL A 215 15.34 12.75 5.78
C VAL A 215 14.53 12.30 4.59
N PHE A 216 13.22 12.25 4.74
CA PHE A 216 12.35 12.03 3.59
C PHE A 216 11.15 12.97 3.62
N GLY A 217 10.64 13.29 2.44
CA GLY A 217 9.46 14.12 2.29
C GLY A 217 8.73 13.80 1.00
N GLU A 218 7.43 14.02 1.04
CA GLU A 218 6.53 13.90 -0.10
C GLU A 218 5.54 15.05 -0.10
N TRP A 219 5.28 15.58 -1.28
CA TRP A 219 4.27 16.60 -1.52
C TRP A 219 3.37 16.17 -2.66
N LEU A 220 2.07 16.40 -2.50
CA LEU A 220 1.02 16.04 -3.44
C LEU A 220 0.13 17.25 -3.74
N THR A 221 -0.39 17.31 -4.95
CA THR A 221 -1.42 18.27 -5.35
C THR A 221 -2.38 17.66 -6.38
N ALA A 222 -3.63 18.12 -6.36
CA ALA A 222 -4.62 17.79 -7.39
C ALA A 222 -5.03 19.06 -8.12
N PRO A 223 -4.43 19.36 -9.30
CA PRO A 223 -4.77 20.56 -10.08
C PRO A 223 -6.26 20.63 -10.42
N GLY A 224 -6.85 21.81 -10.28
CA GLY A 224 -8.26 22.04 -10.50
C GLY A 224 -9.17 21.85 -9.26
N VAL A 225 -8.59 21.48 -8.12
CA VAL A 225 -9.28 21.45 -6.82
C VAL A 225 -8.62 22.47 -5.90
N SER A 226 -9.42 23.40 -5.37
CA SER A 226 -8.91 24.44 -4.45
C SER A 226 -8.32 23.81 -3.21
N ASP A 227 -7.18 24.36 -2.74
CA ASP A 227 -6.47 23.95 -1.52
C ASP A 227 -6.13 22.44 -1.44
N SER A 228 -6.03 21.78 -2.59
CA SER A 228 -5.77 20.36 -2.70
C SER A 228 -4.29 20.04 -2.65
N HIS A 229 -3.65 20.25 -1.54
CA HIS A 229 -2.27 19.82 -1.32
C HIS A 229 -2.15 19.04 -0.02
N ALA A 230 -1.24 18.08 -0.03
CA ALA A 230 -0.84 17.32 1.15
C ALA A 230 0.67 17.19 1.16
N TRP A 231 1.27 17.16 2.32
CA TRP A 231 2.69 16.93 2.46
C TRP A 231 3.01 16.15 3.73
N MET A 232 4.11 15.42 3.67
CA MET A 232 4.73 14.83 4.84
C MET A 232 6.23 15.06 4.80
N ALA A 233 6.83 15.21 5.98
CA ALA A 233 8.27 15.23 6.15
C ALA A 233 8.66 14.43 7.38
N SER A 234 9.78 13.74 7.32
CA SER A 234 10.32 12.97 8.44
C SER A 234 11.82 13.14 8.54
N LEU A 235 12.29 13.25 9.76
CA LEU A 235 13.70 13.26 10.12
C LEU A 235 13.96 12.11 11.08
N GLY A 236 14.83 11.20 10.69
CA GLY A 236 15.29 10.08 11.49
C GLY A 236 16.78 10.19 11.82
N TYR A 237 17.16 9.71 12.99
CA TYR A 237 18.57 9.59 13.38
C TYR A 237 18.84 8.18 13.89
N GLY A 238 19.95 7.60 13.44
CA GLY A 238 20.36 6.25 13.78
C GLY A 238 19.97 5.21 12.71
N ASN A 239 20.57 4.05 12.80
CA ASN A 239 20.24 2.90 11.99
C ASN A 239 19.58 1.85 12.87
N TYR A 240 18.26 1.80 12.84
CA TYR A 240 17.52 0.75 13.53
C TYR A 240 17.65 -0.57 12.75
N ASP A 241 18.24 -1.57 13.38
CA ASP A 241 18.29 -2.92 12.84
C ASP A 241 17.71 -3.89 13.89
N ILE A 242 16.52 -4.41 13.63
CA ILE A 242 15.81 -5.34 14.53
C ILE A 242 16.62 -6.62 14.85
N LYS A 243 17.63 -6.94 14.05
CA LYS A 243 18.53 -8.09 14.26
C LYS A 243 19.73 -7.77 15.12
N LYS A 244 19.95 -6.51 15.43
CA LYS A 244 21.09 -6.06 16.25
C LYS A 244 20.57 -5.40 17.51
N ALA A 245 21.00 -5.89 18.66
CA ALA A 245 20.73 -5.22 19.93
C ALA A 245 21.41 -3.82 19.93
N HIS A 246 20.78 -2.85 20.61
CA HIS A 246 21.29 -1.49 20.79
C HIS A 246 21.43 -0.63 19.51
N THR A 247 20.60 -0.86 18.49
CA THR A 247 20.48 0.04 17.34
C THR A 247 19.28 0.98 17.55
N TYR A 248 19.53 2.19 18.05
CA TYR A 248 18.55 3.27 18.13
C TYR A 248 19.07 4.49 17.38
#